data_38fe48400db1fb7c18da2ac0f6129a6c
#
_entry.id   38fe48400db1fb7c18da2ac0f6129a6c
#
_cell.length_a   1.000
_cell.length_b   1.000
_cell.length_c   1.000
_cell.angle_alpha   90.00
_cell.angle_beta   90.00
_cell.angle_gamma   90.00
#
_symmetry.space_group_name_H-M   'P 1'
#
loop_
_entity.id
_entity.type
_entity.pdbx_description
1 polymer ?
#
loop_
_entity_poly.entity_id
_entity_poly.type
_entity_poly.pdbx_seq_one_letter_code
_entity_poly.pdbx_strand_id
1 'polypeptide(L)'
;RKTDIITVAWAGTICSDPAMLSISVRKNRYSYDIIKETKEFVVNLTTKQLCRATDYCGVRSGRDVDKFQEMHLTPQPSEKVKAPGIAESPVNIECRVTQVLELGTHDMFLAEVVAVRVDDDYMDENGRFDLNAADLVTYSHGEYFTLGKKLGTFGYSVAKNKPQSIAGNNPKHKSKSSTKKGVKAKGRSGKHTRKEKGKK
;
A
#
# COMPACT_ATOMS: atom_id res chain seq x y z
N ARG A 1 8.53 -9.91 -25.70
CA ARG A 1 7.34 -9.30 -25.02
C ARG A 1 7.86 -8.46 -23.88
N LYS A 2 7.48 -7.18 -23.81
CA LYS A 2 7.87 -6.32 -22.68
C LYS A 2 7.05 -6.73 -21.46
N THR A 3 7.73 -6.99 -20.36
CA THR A 3 7.14 -7.08 -19.02
C THR A 3 7.21 -5.73 -18.33
N ASP A 4 6.24 -5.42 -17.46
CA ASP A 4 6.23 -4.20 -16.66
C ASP A 4 5.69 -4.51 -15.26
N ILE A 5 6.08 -3.69 -14.29
CA ILE A 5 5.55 -3.70 -12.94
C ILE A 5 4.76 -2.41 -12.72
N ILE A 6 3.56 -2.53 -12.16
CA ILE A 6 2.74 -1.39 -11.76
C ILE A 6 2.29 -1.57 -10.31
N THR A 7 2.33 -0.50 -9.53
CA THR A 7 1.72 -0.47 -8.21
C THR A 7 0.27 -0.05 -8.31
N VAL A 8 -0.59 -0.87 -7.74
CA VAL A 8 -2.04 -0.69 -7.75
C VAL A 8 -2.53 -0.54 -6.31
N ALA A 9 -3.14 0.61 -5.99
CA ALA A 9 -3.78 0.84 -4.69
C ALA A 9 -5.21 0.27 -4.64
N TRP A 10 -5.87 0.16 -5.79
CA TRP A 10 -7.25 -0.30 -5.89
C TRP A 10 -7.29 -1.74 -6.40
N ALA A 11 -7.16 -2.66 -5.47
CA ALA A 11 -7.22 -4.10 -5.67
C ALA A 11 -7.99 -4.74 -4.53
N GLY A 12 -8.66 -5.86 -4.80
CA GLY A 12 -9.39 -6.60 -3.79
C GLY A 12 -9.97 -7.89 -4.30
N THR A 13 -10.22 -8.81 -3.37
CA THR A 13 -10.99 -10.03 -3.63
C THR A 13 -12.46 -9.70 -3.86
N ILE A 14 -13.08 -10.35 -4.83
CA ILE A 14 -14.48 -10.11 -5.23
C ILE A 14 -15.36 -11.35 -5.19
N CYS A 15 -14.78 -12.54 -5.26
CA CYS A 15 -15.49 -13.82 -5.19
C CYS A 15 -14.59 -14.89 -4.59
N SER A 16 -15.17 -15.85 -3.87
CA SER A 16 -14.45 -16.98 -3.28
C SER A 16 -14.60 -18.27 -4.07
N ASP A 17 -15.69 -18.44 -4.81
CA ASP A 17 -15.94 -19.59 -5.66
C ASP A 17 -16.73 -19.16 -6.92
N PRO A 18 -16.08 -19.09 -8.10
CA PRO A 18 -14.63 -19.23 -8.30
C PRO A 18 -13.83 -18.15 -7.57
N ALA A 19 -12.57 -18.45 -7.24
CA ALA A 19 -11.69 -17.45 -6.61
C ALA A 19 -11.37 -16.32 -7.58
N MET A 20 -11.75 -15.08 -7.22
CA MET A 20 -11.59 -13.92 -8.11
C MET A 20 -11.11 -12.69 -7.34
N LEU A 21 -10.36 -11.88 -8.03
CA LEU A 21 -9.99 -10.54 -7.58
C LEU A 21 -10.17 -9.49 -8.68
N SER A 22 -10.12 -8.23 -8.32
CA SER A 22 -10.12 -7.12 -9.26
C SER A 22 -8.95 -6.19 -9.03
N ILE A 23 -8.51 -5.53 -10.10
CA ILE A 23 -7.59 -4.38 -10.06
C ILE A 23 -8.17 -3.26 -10.91
N SER A 24 -8.01 -2.00 -10.46
CA SER A 24 -8.39 -0.84 -11.25
C SER A 24 -7.14 -0.10 -11.73
N VAL A 25 -7.01 0.07 -13.06
CA VAL A 25 -5.84 0.64 -13.70
C VAL A 25 -6.25 1.82 -14.57
N ARG A 26 -5.50 2.92 -14.49
CA ARG A 26 -5.72 4.10 -15.37
C ARG A 26 -5.33 3.76 -16.80
N LYS A 27 -6.14 4.23 -17.76
CA LYS A 27 -5.93 4.00 -19.21
C LYS A 27 -4.60 4.55 -19.74
N ASN A 28 -4.02 5.57 -19.08
CA ASN A 28 -2.74 6.17 -19.47
C ASN A 28 -1.50 5.44 -18.90
N ARG A 29 -1.68 4.43 -18.04
CA ARG A 29 -0.57 3.63 -17.52
C ARG A 29 -0.04 2.68 -18.59
N TYR A 30 1.29 2.51 -18.63
CA TYR A 30 1.94 1.63 -19.59
C TYR A 30 1.47 0.17 -19.49
N SER A 31 1.28 -0.34 -18.28
CA SER A 31 0.79 -1.70 -18.03
C SER A 31 -0.67 -1.91 -18.47
N TYR A 32 -1.47 -0.84 -18.62
CA TYR A 32 -2.88 -0.95 -19.01
C TYR A 32 -3.05 -1.67 -20.35
N ASP A 33 -2.35 -1.24 -21.40
CA ASP A 33 -2.45 -1.85 -22.72
C ASP A 33 -1.94 -3.29 -22.71
N ILE A 34 -0.87 -3.56 -21.92
CA ILE A 34 -0.30 -4.90 -21.78
C ILE A 34 -1.35 -5.86 -21.16
N ILE A 35 -2.01 -5.46 -20.07
CA ILE A 35 -3.04 -6.28 -19.42
C ILE A 35 -4.25 -6.45 -20.32
N LYS A 36 -4.67 -5.37 -21.01
CA LYS A 36 -5.83 -5.40 -21.93
C LYS A 36 -5.60 -6.36 -23.09
N GLU A 37 -4.39 -6.42 -23.62
CA GLU A 37 -3.99 -7.31 -24.72
C GLU A 37 -3.80 -8.76 -24.24
N THR A 38 -3.00 -8.94 -23.18
CA THR A 38 -2.61 -10.29 -22.76
C THR A 38 -3.68 -11.00 -21.96
N LYS A 39 -4.58 -10.26 -21.31
CA LYS A 39 -5.60 -10.76 -20.36
C LYS A 39 -5.00 -11.51 -19.18
N GLU A 40 -3.76 -11.19 -18.82
CA GLU A 40 -3.03 -11.87 -17.74
C GLU A 40 -2.25 -10.86 -16.92
N PHE A 41 -2.17 -11.09 -15.61
CA PHE A 41 -1.30 -10.39 -14.70
C PHE A 41 -1.02 -11.22 -13.45
N VAL A 42 0.00 -10.82 -12.68
CA VAL A 42 0.32 -11.42 -11.39
C VAL A 42 0.26 -10.33 -10.32
N VAL A 43 -0.51 -10.58 -9.26
CA VAL A 43 -0.50 -9.73 -8.06
C VAL A 43 0.58 -10.24 -7.12
N ASN A 44 1.50 -9.34 -6.76
CA ASN A 44 2.60 -9.62 -5.83
C ASN A 44 2.32 -8.86 -4.54
N LEU A 45 2.22 -9.56 -3.40
CA LEU A 45 1.98 -8.90 -2.13
C LEU A 45 3.21 -8.14 -1.68
N THR A 46 2.99 -6.94 -1.17
CA THR A 46 4.07 -6.01 -0.83
C THR A 46 4.45 -6.10 0.63
N THR A 47 5.72 -6.36 0.89
CA THR A 47 6.31 -6.37 2.23
C THR A 47 6.98 -5.04 2.57
N LYS A 48 7.34 -4.87 3.84
CA LYS A 48 8.16 -3.75 4.31
C LYS A 48 9.47 -3.61 3.51
N GLN A 49 10.10 -4.71 3.16
CA GLN A 49 11.34 -4.72 2.37
C GLN A 49 11.12 -4.24 0.94
N LEU A 50 9.97 -4.57 0.35
CA LEU A 50 9.58 -4.16 -1.00
C LEU A 50 8.97 -2.76 -1.07
N CYS A 51 8.76 -2.07 0.05
CA CYS A 51 8.04 -0.80 0.11
C CYS A 51 8.63 0.26 -0.84
N ARG A 52 9.97 0.40 -0.89
CA ARG A 52 10.64 1.32 -1.81
C ARG A 52 10.39 0.96 -3.28
N ALA A 53 10.48 -0.32 -3.62
CA ALA A 53 10.21 -0.80 -4.97
C ALA A 53 8.75 -0.58 -5.36
N THR A 54 7.83 -0.79 -4.42
CA THR A 54 6.40 -0.54 -4.58
C THR A 54 6.13 0.91 -4.94
N ASP A 55 6.68 1.86 -4.19
CA ASP A 55 6.54 3.28 -4.47
C ASP A 55 7.12 3.64 -5.85
N TYR A 56 8.37 3.25 -6.11
CA TYR A 56 9.05 3.50 -7.38
C TYR A 56 8.25 3.01 -8.59
N CYS A 57 7.77 1.75 -8.53
CA CYS A 57 6.98 1.15 -9.61
C CYS A 57 5.62 1.82 -9.83
N GLY A 58 5.09 2.49 -8.81
CA GLY A 58 3.87 3.31 -8.91
C GLY A 58 4.10 4.67 -9.57
N VAL A 59 5.29 5.25 -9.40
CA VAL A 59 5.64 6.60 -9.89
C VAL A 59 6.24 6.57 -11.29
N ARG A 60 7.22 5.67 -11.54
CA ARG A 60 7.93 5.59 -12.82
C ARG A 60 7.14 4.81 -13.87
N SER A 61 7.31 5.19 -15.12
CA SER A 61 6.67 4.50 -16.24
C SER A 61 7.58 3.43 -16.83
N GLY A 62 7.02 2.25 -17.15
CA GLY A 62 7.74 1.21 -17.89
C GLY A 62 8.04 1.56 -19.35
N ARG A 63 7.57 2.73 -19.85
CA ARG A 63 8.03 3.28 -21.13
C ARG A 63 9.45 3.80 -21.05
N ASP A 64 9.86 4.30 -19.87
CA ASP A 64 11.08 5.05 -19.66
C ASP A 64 12.17 4.22 -18.99
N VAL A 65 11.79 3.24 -18.17
CA VAL A 65 12.72 2.45 -17.34
C VAL A 65 12.34 0.97 -17.32
N ASP A 66 13.32 0.10 -17.14
CA ASP A 66 13.12 -1.30 -16.76
C ASP A 66 13.08 -1.40 -15.22
N LYS A 67 11.88 -1.58 -14.67
CA LYS A 67 11.64 -1.57 -13.24
C LYS A 67 12.23 -2.80 -12.52
N PHE A 68 12.37 -3.94 -13.20
CA PHE A 68 13.06 -5.09 -12.63
C PHE A 68 14.54 -4.77 -12.40
N GLN A 69 15.20 -4.17 -13.39
CA GLN A 69 16.61 -3.79 -13.29
C GLN A 69 16.83 -2.67 -12.27
N GLU A 70 16.05 -1.58 -12.37
CA GLU A 70 16.21 -0.40 -11.51
C GLU A 70 15.98 -0.69 -10.02
N MET A 71 15.08 -1.61 -9.72
CA MET A 71 14.76 -1.97 -8.34
C MET A 71 15.37 -3.29 -7.89
N HIS A 72 16.25 -3.88 -8.72
CA HIS A 72 16.93 -5.15 -8.45
C HIS A 72 15.97 -6.28 -8.08
N LEU A 73 14.84 -6.35 -8.81
CA LEU A 73 13.83 -7.37 -8.63
C LEU A 73 14.07 -8.52 -9.62
N THR A 74 13.78 -9.73 -9.18
CA THR A 74 13.97 -10.95 -9.97
C THR A 74 12.64 -11.40 -10.58
N PRO A 75 12.50 -11.44 -11.92
CA PRO A 75 11.32 -12.00 -12.55
C PRO A 75 11.18 -13.49 -12.21
N GLN A 76 10.06 -13.86 -11.61
CA GLN A 76 9.72 -15.24 -11.25
C GLN A 76 8.79 -15.82 -12.32
N PRO A 77 9.18 -16.90 -13.02
CA PRO A 77 8.27 -17.59 -13.94
C PRO A 77 6.98 -18.03 -13.26
N SER A 78 5.85 -17.80 -13.92
CA SER A 78 4.53 -18.23 -13.49
C SER A 78 4.19 -19.63 -14.05
N GLU A 79 3.25 -20.33 -13.42
CA GLU A 79 2.80 -21.67 -13.84
C GLU A 79 1.68 -21.64 -14.90
N LYS A 80 0.72 -20.72 -14.70
CA LYS A 80 -0.54 -20.70 -15.47
C LYS A 80 -0.68 -19.49 -16.39
N VAL A 81 0.13 -18.45 -16.19
CA VAL A 81 0.12 -17.22 -16.99
C VAL A 81 1.51 -16.91 -17.52
N LYS A 82 1.59 -16.04 -18.53
CA LYS A 82 2.88 -15.62 -19.13
C LYS A 82 3.52 -14.43 -18.40
N ALA A 83 2.71 -13.67 -17.66
CA ALA A 83 3.19 -12.58 -16.85
C ALA A 83 4.02 -13.14 -15.70
N PRO A 84 5.27 -12.68 -15.47
CA PRO A 84 6.08 -13.16 -14.37
C PRO A 84 5.59 -12.56 -13.03
N GLY A 85 5.81 -13.31 -11.95
CA GLY A 85 5.79 -12.80 -10.60
C GLY A 85 7.09 -12.08 -10.25
N ILE A 86 7.22 -11.68 -8.98
CA ILE A 86 8.41 -11.11 -8.37
C ILE A 86 8.92 -12.09 -7.32
N ALA A 87 10.16 -12.58 -7.46
CA ALA A 87 10.71 -13.62 -6.58
C ALA A 87 10.82 -13.16 -5.12
N GLU A 88 11.06 -11.86 -4.90
CA GLU A 88 11.19 -11.25 -3.56
C GLU A 88 9.82 -11.04 -2.87
N SER A 89 8.70 -11.28 -3.57
CA SER A 89 7.37 -11.23 -2.97
C SER A 89 7.01 -12.58 -2.35
N PRO A 90 6.52 -12.59 -1.09
CA PRO A 90 6.17 -13.84 -0.40
C PRO A 90 4.94 -14.52 -1.01
N VAL A 91 4.13 -13.80 -1.78
CA VAL A 91 2.93 -14.34 -2.44
C VAL A 91 2.80 -13.75 -3.83
N ASN A 92 2.72 -14.64 -4.83
CA ASN A 92 2.41 -14.30 -6.21
C ASN A 92 1.05 -14.92 -6.58
N ILE A 93 0.08 -14.11 -6.98
CA ILE A 93 -1.28 -14.53 -7.34
C ILE A 93 -1.43 -14.39 -8.84
N GLU A 94 -1.47 -15.49 -9.56
CA GLU A 94 -1.60 -15.53 -11.01
C GLU A 94 -3.07 -15.38 -11.41
N CYS A 95 -3.33 -14.42 -12.29
CA CYS A 95 -4.67 -13.97 -12.63
C CYS A 95 -4.91 -13.98 -14.13
N ARG A 96 -6.09 -14.47 -14.52
CA ARG A 96 -6.60 -14.39 -15.89
C ARG A 96 -7.84 -13.50 -15.93
N VAL A 97 -7.78 -12.42 -16.73
CA VAL A 97 -8.87 -11.46 -16.86
C VAL A 97 -10.07 -12.12 -17.54
N THR A 98 -11.21 -12.10 -16.88
CA THR A 98 -12.48 -12.60 -17.39
C THR A 98 -13.37 -11.47 -17.93
N GLN A 99 -13.29 -10.29 -17.32
CA GLN A 99 -14.10 -9.13 -17.71
C GLN A 99 -13.36 -7.82 -17.47
N VAL A 100 -13.64 -6.81 -18.27
CA VAL A 100 -13.16 -5.45 -18.08
C VAL A 100 -14.36 -4.52 -18.00
N LEU A 101 -14.46 -3.76 -16.90
CA LEU A 101 -15.49 -2.73 -16.71
C LEU A 101 -14.87 -1.37 -16.97
N GLU A 102 -15.44 -0.64 -17.93
CA GLU A 102 -14.96 0.72 -18.26
C GLU A 102 -15.59 1.74 -17.30
N LEU A 103 -14.78 2.35 -16.44
CA LEU A 103 -15.20 3.25 -15.35
C LEU A 103 -14.56 4.64 -15.46
N GLY A 104 -14.70 5.30 -16.58
CA GLY A 104 -14.17 6.67 -16.72
C GLY A 104 -12.63 6.74 -16.70
N THR A 105 -12.01 7.24 -15.62
CA THR A 105 -10.54 7.40 -15.53
C THR A 105 -9.77 6.10 -15.36
N HIS A 106 -10.42 5.07 -14.85
CA HIS A 106 -9.87 3.72 -14.65
C HIS A 106 -10.79 2.72 -15.31
N ASP A 107 -10.21 1.61 -15.75
CA ASP A 107 -10.95 0.40 -16.03
C ASP A 107 -10.66 -0.61 -14.93
N MET A 108 -11.71 -1.33 -14.52
CA MET A 108 -11.60 -2.42 -13.54
C MET A 108 -11.48 -3.75 -14.31
N PHE A 109 -10.40 -4.46 -14.06
CA PHE A 109 -10.14 -5.78 -14.58
C PHE A 109 -10.59 -6.81 -13.54
N LEU A 110 -11.64 -7.58 -13.83
CA LEU A 110 -12.09 -8.71 -13.04
C LEU A 110 -11.32 -9.94 -13.51
N ALA A 111 -10.71 -10.67 -12.60
CA ALA A 111 -9.86 -11.79 -12.96
C ALA A 111 -10.08 -12.99 -12.05
N GLU A 112 -10.06 -14.17 -12.64
CA GLU A 112 -9.99 -15.44 -11.96
C GLU A 112 -8.56 -15.66 -11.45
N VAL A 113 -8.43 -16.14 -10.21
CA VAL A 113 -7.16 -16.61 -9.64
C VAL A 113 -6.91 -18.03 -10.13
N VAL A 114 -5.91 -18.22 -10.98
CA VAL A 114 -5.61 -19.51 -11.63
C VAL A 114 -4.47 -20.27 -10.95
N ALA A 115 -3.62 -19.60 -10.17
CA ALA A 115 -2.62 -20.19 -9.30
C ALA A 115 -2.21 -19.21 -8.20
N VAL A 116 -1.74 -19.71 -7.08
CA VAL A 116 -1.12 -18.93 -6.01
C VAL A 116 0.18 -19.61 -5.62
N ARG A 117 1.27 -18.88 -5.71
CA ARG A 117 2.56 -19.30 -5.18
C ARG A 117 2.81 -18.59 -3.86
N VAL A 118 3.29 -19.33 -2.88
CA VAL A 118 3.65 -18.86 -1.55
C VAL A 118 5.11 -19.25 -1.29
N ASP A 119 5.86 -18.40 -0.61
CA ASP A 119 7.21 -18.69 -0.18
C ASP A 119 7.18 -19.64 1.03
N ASP A 120 7.95 -20.71 0.98
CA ASP A 120 8.01 -21.76 1.99
C ASP A 120 8.48 -21.26 3.37
N ASP A 121 9.24 -20.16 3.41
CA ASP A 121 9.67 -19.52 4.67
C ASP A 121 8.50 -19.04 5.55
N TYR A 122 7.31 -18.89 4.96
CA TYR A 122 6.09 -18.48 5.66
C TYR A 122 5.10 -19.63 5.88
N MET A 123 5.53 -20.89 5.65
CA MET A 123 4.73 -22.09 5.94
C MET A 123 5.11 -22.64 7.32
N ASP A 124 4.11 -22.94 8.15
CA ASP A 124 4.35 -23.62 9.42
C ASP A 124 4.55 -25.14 9.23
N GLU A 125 4.96 -25.83 10.33
CA GLU A 125 5.21 -27.26 10.33
C GLU A 125 4.01 -28.13 9.89
N ASN A 126 2.81 -27.56 9.95
CA ASN A 126 1.57 -28.23 9.56
C ASN A 126 1.15 -27.89 8.11
N GLY A 127 2.00 -27.19 7.37
CA GLY A 127 1.69 -26.73 6.01
C GLY A 127 0.68 -25.57 5.97
N ARG A 128 0.52 -24.81 7.07
CA ARG A 128 -0.34 -23.64 7.11
C ARG A 128 0.49 -22.38 6.83
N PHE A 129 -0.03 -21.55 5.94
CA PHE A 129 0.57 -20.28 5.59
C PHE A 129 0.32 -19.20 6.67
N ASP A 130 1.40 -18.58 7.18
CA ASP A 130 1.33 -17.42 8.08
C ASP A 130 1.58 -16.12 7.34
N LEU A 131 0.52 -15.57 6.77
CA LEU A 131 0.58 -14.29 6.06
C LEU A 131 1.06 -13.12 6.95
N ASN A 132 0.84 -13.20 8.27
CA ASN A 132 1.23 -12.11 9.17
C ASN A 132 2.74 -12.06 9.40
N ALA A 133 3.43 -13.19 9.27
CA ALA A 133 4.89 -13.25 9.35
C ALA A 133 5.59 -12.57 8.17
N ALA A 134 4.89 -12.36 7.05
CA ALA A 134 5.44 -11.77 5.83
C ALA A 134 5.65 -10.24 5.90
N ASP A 135 5.36 -9.59 7.02
CA ASP A 135 5.60 -8.15 7.25
C ASP A 135 4.99 -7.24 6.15
N LEU A 136 3.73 -7.53 5.79
CA LEU A 136 3.02 -6.79 4.74
C LEU A 136 2.84 -5.33 5.10
N VAL A 137 2.75 -4.48 4.07
CA VAL A 137 2.46 -3.06 4.21
C VAL A 137 1.04 -2.74 3.76
N THR A 138 0.49 -1.67 4.32
CA THR A 138 -0.74 -1.04 3.87
C THR A 138 -0.48 0.38 3.37
N TYR A 139 -1.26 0.82 2.37
CA TYR A 139 -1.22 2.17 1.84
C TYR A 139 -2.46 2.93 2.30
N SER A 140 -2.25 4.05 2.98
CA SER A 140 -3.34 4.89 3.49
C SER A 140 -2.99 6.36 3.35
N HIS A 141 -3.89 7.14 2.70
CA HIS A 141 -3.74 8.58 2.51
C HIS A 141 -2.39 9.05 1.95
N GLY A 142 -1.80 8.28 1.04
CA GLY A 142 -0.53 8.65 0.42
C GLY A 142 0.71 8.18 1.19
N GLU A 143 0.54 7.42 2.25
CA GLU A 143 1.61 6.94 3.12
C GLU A 143 1.58 5.40 3.24
N TYR A 144 2.74 4.81 3.51
CA TYR A 144 2.90 3.38 3.70
C TYR A 144 3.08 3.06 5.18
N PHE A 145 2.37 2.03 5.68
CA PHE A 145 2.42 1.58 7.06
C PHE A 145 2.61 0.07 7.13
N THR A 146 3.25 -0.41 8.18
CA THR A 146 3.20 -1.82 8.53
C THR A 146 1.89 -2.14 9.25
N LEU A 147 1.48 -3.40 9.26
CA LEU A 147 0.33 -3.83 10.03
C LEU A 147 0.60 -3.65 11.53
N GLY A 148 -0.43 -3.25 12.27
CA GLY A 148 -0.36 -3.07 13.73
C GLY A 148 -0.56 -4.36 14.50
N LYS A 149 -0.79 -4.22 15.83
CA LYS A 149 -1.04 -5.35 16.72
C LYS A 149 -2.35 -6.07 16.35
N LYS A 150 -2.34 -7.40 16.44
CA LYS A 150 -3.53 -8.24 16.30
C LYS A 150 -4.61 -7.80 17.28
N LEU A 151 -5.82 -7.51 16.80
CA LEU A 151 -6.96 -7.12 17.63
C LEU A 151 -7.83 -8.31 18.05
N GLY A 152 -7.85 -9.36 17.26
CA GLY A 152 -8.65 -10.56 17.50
C GLY A 152 -8.54 -11.58 16.38
N THR A 153 -9.26 -12.66 16.50
CA THR A 153 -9.45 -13.66 15.44
C THR A 153 -10.86 -13.55 14.89
N PHE A 154 -11.09 -14.05 13.67
CA PHE A 154 -12.43 -14.11 13.10
C PHE A 154 -13.41 -14.76 14.07
N GLY A 155 -14.56 -14.12 14.32
CA GLY A 155 -15.57 -14.61 15.27
C GLY A 155 -15.32 -14.25 16.74
N TYR A 156 -14.25 -13.54 17.10
CA TYR A 156 -13.94 -13.21 18.48
C TYR A 156 -15.06 -12.42 19.20
N SER A 157 -15.82 -11.61 18.45
CA SER A 157 -16.92 -10.79 18.98
C SER A 157 -18.12 -11.59 19.49
N VAL A 158 -18.30 -12.80 18.97
CA VAL A 158 -19.40 -13.72 19.34
C VAL A 158 -18.92 -14.95 20.10
N ALA A 159 -17.62 -15.03 20.41
CA ALA A 159 -17.05 -16.12 21.20
C ALA A 159 -17.62 -16.11 22.63
N LYS A 160 -18.07 -17.24 23.13
CA LYS A 160 -18.73 -17.39 24.45
C LYS A 160 -17.80 -17.14 25.64
N ASN A 161 -16.50 -16.95 25.47
CA ASN A 161 -15.55 -16.67 26.53
C ASN A 161 -15.35 -15.18 26.74
N LYS A 162 -15.89 -14.68 27.85
CA LYS A 162 -15.79 -13.33 28.46
C LYS A 162 -15.56 -12.16 27.52
N PRO A 163 -16.43 -11.15 27.50
CA PRO A 163 -16.18 -9.93 26.79
C PRO A 163 -14.86 -9.31 27.28
N GLN A 164 -13.83 -9.31 26.48
CA GLN A 164 -12.76 -8.34 26.68
C GLN A 164 -13.42 -6.98 26.55
N SER A 165 -13.52 -6.25 27.66
CA SER A 165 -13.94 -4.85 27.66
C SER A 165 -13.13 -4.15 26.58
N ILE A 166 -13.82 -3.53 25.62
CA ILE A 166 -13.23 -2.56 24.73
C ILE A 166 -12.89 -1.37 25.64
N ALA A 167 -11.76 -1.47 26.34
CA ALA A 167 -11.14 -0.33 26.97
C ALA A 167 -10.59 0.51 25.83
N GLY A 168 -11.45 1.42 25.35
CA GLY A 168 -11.07 2.42 24.41
C GLY A 168 -9.95 3.25 25.00
N ASN A 169 -8.73 3.00 24.60
CA ASN A 169 -7.66 3.99 24.70
C ASN A 169 -7.96 5.09 23.67
N ASN A 170 -8.94 5.91 24.02
CA ASN A 170 -9.10 7.20 23.39
C ASN A 170 -8.01 8.10 24.01
N PRO A 171 -6.97 8.49 23.29
CA PRO A 171 -6.01 9.46 23.82
C PRO A 171 -6.79 10.75 24.07
N LYS A 172 -7.06 11.03 25.37
CA LYS A 172 -7.60 12.31 25.78
C LYS A 172 -6.68 13.40 25.24
N HIS A 173 -7.13 14.12 24.25
CA HIS A 173 -6.57 15.42 23.87
C HIS A 173 -6.56 16.29 25.15
N LYS A 174 -5.41 16.35 25.82
CA LYS A 174 -5.19 17.35 26.85
C LYS A 174 -5.13 18.71 26.14
N SER A 175 -6.24 19.42 26.12
CA SER A 175 -6.25 20.85 25.83
C SER A 175 -5.41 21.55 26.90
N LYS A 176 -4.24 22.06 26.51
CA LYS A 176 -3.46 22.98 27.36
C LYS A 176 -4.26 24.27 27.46
N SER A 177 -4.97 24.47 28.56
CA SER A 177 -5.50 25.78 28.95
C SER A 177 -4.28 26.68 29.25
N SER A 178 -4.05 27.65 28.38
CA SER A 178 -3.07 28.71 28.61
C SER A 178 -3.64 29.68 29.69
N THR A 179 -3.20 29.52 30.92
CA THR A 179 -3.40 30.53 31.97
C THR A 179 -2.56 31.73 31.62
N LYS A 180 -3.20 32.80 31.18
CA LYS A 180 -2.60 34.14 31.05
C LYS A 180 -2.25 34.64 32.46
N LYS A 181 -0.96 34.63 32.84
CA LYS A 181 -0.47 35.43 33.94
C LYS A 181 -0.27 36.87 33.45
N GLY A 182 -1.02 37.79 34.03
CA GLY A 182 -0.88 39.22 33.78
C GLY A 182 0.48 39.72 34.21
N VAL A 183 1.16 40.45 33.34
CA VAL A 183 2.34 41.23 33.64
C VAL A 183 1.93 42.69 33.72
N LYS A 184 2.10 43.28 34.92
CA LYS A 184 1.89 44.69 35.23
C LYS A 184 2.85 45.56 34.42
N ALA A 185 2.30 46.55 33.78
CA ALA A 185 3.05 47.65 33.17
C ALA A 185 3.81 48.46 34.24
N LYS A 186 5.10 48.66 34.07
CA LYS A 186 5.86 49.79 34.65
C LYS A 186 6.43 50.61 33.51
N GLY A 187 5.91 51.81 33.39
CA GLY A 187 6.42 52.80 32.48
C GLY A 187 7.81 53.30 32.89
N ARG A 188 8.60 53.63 31.91
CA ARG A 188 9.68 54.65 32.06
C ARG A 188 9.94 55.29 30.70
N SER A 189 9.79 56.60 30.73
CA SER A 189 10.10 57.62 29.73
C SER A 189 11.58 57.71 29.39
N GLY A 190 11.90 58.10 28.17
CA GLY A 190 13.25 58.64 27.88
C GLY A 190 13.60 58.71 26.40
N LYS A 191 13.20 59.84 25.78
CA LYS A 191 13.93 60.74 24.87
C LYS A 191 14.80 60.20 23.72
N HIS A 192 14.36 60.62 22.53
CA HIS A 192 15.10 61.28 21.44
C HIS A 192 16.57 60.92 21.20
N THR A 193 16.88 60.50 19.97
CA THR A 193 17.65 61.36 19.02
C THR A 193 17.63 60.77 17.59
N ARG A 194 17.29 61.68 16.70
CA ARG A 194 17.33 61.63 15.24
C ARG A 194 18.79 61.77 14.77
N LYS A 195 19.24 61.00 13.81
CA LYS A 195 20.26 61.42 12.82
C LYS A 195 20.07 60.71 11.49
N GLU A 196 19.83 61.57 10.52
CA GLU A 196 19.89 61.35 9.07
C GLU A 196 21.32 61.17 8.57
N LYS A 197 21.36 60.72 7.33
CA LYS A 197 22.38 60.80 6.24
C LYS A 197 22.96 59.42 5.95
N GLY A 198 23.06 58.97 4.70
CA GLY A 198 22.95 59.53 3.39
C GLY A 198 23.77 58.65 2.45
N LYS A 199 23.24 58.45 1.29
CA LYS A 199 23.86 58.15 0.00
C LYS A 199 25.26 57.47 -0.06
N LYS A 200 25.38 56.34 -0.66
CA LYS A 200 25.89 56.14 -2.03
C LYS A 200 25.49 54.74 -2.54
#